data_5eea43d2a8549e054f758ee05379e513
#
_entry.id   5eea43d2a8549e054f758ee05379e513
#
_cell.length_a   1.000
_cell.length_b   1.000
_cell.length_c   1.000
_cell.angle_alpha   90.00
_cell.angle_beta   90.00
_cell.angle_gamma   90.00
#
_symmetry.space_group_name_H-M   'P 1'
#
loop_
_entity.id
_entity.type
_entity.pdbx_description
1 polymer ?
#
loop_
_entity_poly.entity_id
_entity_poly.type
_entity_poly.pdbx_seq_one_letter_code
_entity_poly.pdbx_strand_id
1 'polypeptide(L)'
;MRLVFLIAIVFYSLLPASVRAQSRFDRQQASLLQASSEQWLCAELKEVNPSYFRCENRSWKLPSAGIFMLYNDSIILSNEHIARFEEIWFPQGDCKRFLSVVAMADVYMPLFKRKAEQLALHPDVAYLPVVLSGCNQRFKGSDAAGLWAMPYLAARKNHLKIDTLVDERLGGDFTTDAALRHYKYMLSIQQGDDWRATVAYRLGPSELALVDSSLSSSAIVESLGSDAADLLRFQAYTNNLLRSVHVENQLSNCFDILGHFQPVVIEKTLRIQAMAAVLAVDEARLRNSNPVYTGEYLPVGYRKVPFVLEDTVVARYTALKDSIARWQPIQPKIETTELETYWVQHRVGKGETLGRIAGKYHVTIAQVKSWNKLRNDKIRRGQVLKIEQRRKVKVEKQEPVIENHDDAHVETPIDSLAVQPDTLAPRPVPVAPRSTPQTSRSSSPKYYTVKQGDSLWSIAKKYKGVTEHDLMKWNKCGPNIRPGQRLLIKSK
;
A
#
# COMPACT_ATOMS: atom_id res chain seq x y z
N MET A 1 12.73 -44.92 19.85
CA MET A 1 11.98 -43.70 19.47
C MET A 1 12.13 -42.55 20.49
N ARG A 2 12.08 -42.75 21.81
CA ARG A 2 12.25 -41.64 22.80
C ARG A 2 13.63 -41.00 22.78
N LEU A 3 14.69 -41.72 22.49
CA LEU A 3 16.07 -41.18 22.45
C LEU A 3 16.33 -40.26 21.25
N VAL A 4 15.72 -40.55 20.11
CA VAL A 4 15.85 -39.73 18.89
C VAL A 4 15.11 -38.38 19.05
N PHE A 5 14.00 -38.38 19.81
CA PHE A 5 13.27 -37.12 20.10
C PHE A 5 14.03 -36.20 21.06
N LEU A 6 14.72 -36.77 22.07
CA LEU A 6 15.52 -36.00 23.01
C LEU A 6 16.75 -35.36 22.31
N ILE A 7 17.42 -36.11 21.42
CA ILE A 7 18.57 -35.60 20.64
C ILE A 7 18.11 -34.48 19.69
N ALA A 8 16.93 -34.61 19.08
CA ALA A 8 16.38 -33.56 18.20
C ALA A 8 16.06 -32.26 18.98
N ILE A 9 15.54 -32.36 20.22
CA ILE A 9 15.24 -31.20 21.07
C ILE A 9 16.53 -30.51 21.55
N VAL A 10 17.57 -31.26 21.87
CA VAL A 10 18.87 -30.71 22.29
C VAL A 10 19.60 -30.08 21.11
N PHE A 11 19.53 -30.66 19.91
CA PHE A 11 20.09 -30.04 18.70
C PHE A 11 19.34 -28.77 18.28
N TYR A 12 18.00 -28.73 18.45
CA TYR A 12 17.20 -27.56 18.16
C TYR A 12 17.49 -26.37 19.10
N SER A 13 17.86 -26.64 20.36
CA SER A 13 18.26 -25.61 21.33
C SER A 13 19.71 -25.09 21.16
N LEU A 14 20.56 -25.83 20.41
CA LEU A 14 21.93 -25.45 20.09
C LEU A 14 22.09 -24.76 18.73
N LEU A 15 21.01 -24.67 17.93
CA LEU A 15 21.03 -23.90 16.69
C LEU A 15 21.08 -22.40 17.03
N PRO A 16 21.90 -21.61 16.32
CA PRO A 16 21.92 -20.16 16.48
C PRO A 16 20.50 -19.60 16.23
N ALA A 17 20.15 -18.50 16.88
CA ALA A 17 18.81 -17.88 16.82
C ALA A 17 18.33 -17.66 15.37
N SER A 18 19.24 -17.46 14.43
CA SER A 18 19.00 -17.34 12.99
C SER A 18 18.39 -18.59 12.32
N VAL A 19 18.49 -19.76 12.96
CA VAL A 19 17.96 -21.04 12.44
C VAL A 19 16.64 -21.44 13.12
N ARG A 20 16.26 -20.79 14.22
CA ARG A 20 14.94 -20.99 14.83
C ARG A 20 13.88 -20.41 13.90
N ALA A 21 12.80 -21.15 13.68
CA ALA A 21 11.69 -20.68 12.83
C ALA A 21 11.16 -19.34 13.37
N GLN A 22 11.47 -18.25 12.70
CA GLN A 22 10.96 -16.92 13.05
C GLN A 22 9.42 -16.92 13.01
N SER A 23 8.80 -16.28 13.99
CA SER A 23 7.35 -16.09 14.00
C SER A 23 6.90 -15.27 12.77
N ARG A 24 5.60 -15.31 12.46
CA ARG A 24 5.05 -14.43 11.41
C ARG A 24 5.33 -12.97 11.73
N PHE A 25 5.15 -12.58 12.98
CA PHE A 25 5.44 -11.24 13.48
C PHE A 25 6.90 -10.84 13.24
N ASP A 26 7.88 -11.69 13.62
CA ASP A 26 9.31 -11.40 13.48
C ASP A 26 9.68 -11.15 12.02
N ARG A 27 9.20 -12.00 11.09
CA ARG A 27 9.47 -11.82 9.65
C ARG A 27 8.86 -10.52 9.11
N GLN A 28 7.66 -10.17 9.55
CA GLN A 28 7.01 -8.92 9.12
C GLN A 28 7.76 -7.70 9.64
N GLN A 29 8.18 -7.70 10.90
CA GLN A 29 8.94 -6.61 11.49
C GLN A 29 10.35 -6.48 10.88
N ALA A 30 11.06 -7.57 10.69
CA ALA A 30 12.36 -7.56 10.02
C ALA A 30 12.27 -6.99 8.60
N SER A 31 11.27 -7.41 7.82
CA SER A 31 11.02 -6.88 6.46
C SER A 31 10.66 -5.40 6.47
N LEU A 32 9.83 -4.97 7.44
CA LEU A 32 9.43 -3.57 7.60
C LEU A 32 10.64 -2.68 7.90
N LEU A 33 11.48 -3.07 8.87
CA LEU A 33 12.66 -2.30 9.24
C LEU A 33 13.73 -2.31 8.14
N GLN A 34 13.85 -3.41 7.38
CA GLN A 34 14.73 -3.46 6.21
C GLN A 34 14.28 -2.46 5.15
N ALA A 35 13.00 -2.47 4.78
CA ALA A 35 12.46 -1.51 3.81
C ALA A 35 12.59 -0.05 4.29
N SER A 36 12.50 0.19 5.60
CA SER A 36 12.76 1.50 6.18
C SER A 36 14.22 1.92 6.02
N SER A 37 15.16 1.00 6.24
CA SER A 37 16.60 1.29 6.13
C SER A 37 17.07 1.58 4.69
N GLU A 38 16.27 1.20 3.69
CA GLU A 38 16.51 1.37 2.26
C GLU A 38 15.77 2.56 1.65
N GLN A 39 14.99 3.31 2.45
CA GLN A 39 14.27 4.45 1.92
C GLN A 39 15.20 5.59 1.50
N TRP A 40 14.71 6.42 0.57
CA TRP A 40 15.46 7.54 -0.01
C TRP A 40 16.05 8.48 1.03
N LEU A 41 15.27 8.94 2.01
CA LEU A 41 15.76 9.88 3.02
C LEU A 41 16.94 9.31 3.83
N CYS A 42 16.92 8.00 4.10
CA CYS A 42 18.06 7.34 4.75
C CYS A 42 19.32 7.33 3.86
N ALA A 43 19.17 7.21 2.55
CA ALA A 43 20.29 7.30 1.60
C ALA A 43 20.88 8.72 1.60
N GLU A 44 20.06 9.76 1.53
CA GLU A 44 20.50 11.16 1.62
C GLU A 44 21.24 11.44 2.94
N LEU A 45 20.70 10.97 4.07
CA LEU A 45 21.36 11.11 5.37
C LEU A 45 22.73 10.42 5.44
N LYS A 46 22.88 9.24 4.76
CA LYS A 46 24.16 8.54 4.67
C LYS A 46 25.21 9.28 3.85
N GLU A 47 24.79 9.99 2.81
CA GLU A 47 25.69 10.82 2.00
C GLU A 47 26.20 12.02 2.77
N VAL A 48 25.33 12.66 3.54
CA VAL A 48 25.71 13.88 4.31
C VAL A 48 26.50 13.56 5.56
N ASN A 49 26.18 12.50 6.28
CA ASN A 49 26.88 12.10 7.49
C ASN A 49 27.23 10.59 7.49
N PRO A 50 28.16 10.14 6.64
CA PRO A 50 28.51 8.73 6.55
C PRO A 50 29.11 8.16 7.84
N SER A 51 29.70 9.00 8.69
CA SER A 51 30.29 8.59 9.99
C SER A 51 29.22 8.14 10.98
N TYR A 52 28.01 8.72 10.91
CA TYR A 52 26.88 8.31 11.74
C TYR A 52 26.49 6.86 11.53
N PHE A 53 26.62 6.35 10.31
CA PHE A 53 26.18 5.00 9.92
C PHE A 53 27.27 3.91 10.08
N ARG A 54 28.40 4.23 10.72
CA ARG A 54 29.46 3.26 11.02
C ARG A 54 29.16 2.52 12.32
N CYS A 55 29.27 1.19 12.28
CA CYS A 55 29.11 0.34 13.46
C CYS A 55 30.35 0.27 14.32
N GLU A 56 31.50 0.66 13.80
CA GLU A 56 32.79 0.55 14.46
C GLU A 56 32.85 1.42 15.72
N ASN A 57 33.37 0.84 16.80
CA ASN A 57 33.56 1.50 18.10
C ASN A 57 32.27 1.98 18.83
N ARG A 58 31.09 1.48 18.44
CA ARG A 58 29.85 1.75 19.17
C ARG A 58 29.54 0.58 20.10
N SER A 59 29.64 0.81 21.41
CA SER A 59 29.15 -0.12 22.42
C SER A 59 27.81 0.40 22.93
N TRP A 60 26.70 -0.15 22.44
CA TRP A 60 25.39 0.10 23.05
C TRP A 60 25.14 -0.89 24.15
N LYS A 61 24.65 -0.41 25.28
CA LYS A 61 24.12 -1.27 26.33
C LYS A 61 22.73 -1.74 25.89
N LEU A 62 22.68 -2.87 25.18
CA LEU A 62 21.42 -3.47 24.77
C LEU A 62 20.59 -3.86 26.00
N PRO A 63 19.26 -3.74 25.94
CA PRO A 63 18.38 -4.20 27.00
C PRO A 63 18.53 -5.71 27.23
N SER A 64 18.72 -6.14 28.48
CA SER A 64 18.71 -7.56 28.84
C SER A 64 17.29 -7.99 29.30
N ALA A 65 17.06 -9.30 29.36
CA ALA A 65 15.80 -9.83 29.88
C ALA A 65 15.46 -9.28 31.29
N GLY A 66 14.19 -9.01 31.51
CA GLY A 66 13.71 -8.43 32.72
C GLY A 66 12.43 -7.61 32.58
N ILE A 67 12.30 -6.61 33.43
CA ILE A 67 11.13 -5.71 33.46
C ILE A 67 11.37 -4.52 32.56
N PHE A 68 10.44 -4.28 31.64
CA PHE A 68 10.42 -3.13 30.74
C PHE A 68 9.22 -2.24 31.06
N MET A 69 9.38 -0.94 30.89
CA MET A 69 8.30 0.02 31.07
C MET A 69 7.65 0.36 29.74
N LEU A 70 6.32 0.34 29.70
CA LEU A 70 5.51 0.79 28.58
C LEU A 70 4.23 1.42 29.14
N TYR A 71 3.94 2.67 28.76
CA TYR A 71 2.75 3.42 29.22
C TYR A 71 2.58 3.46 30.76
N ASN A 72 3.69 3.70 31.49
CA ASN A 72 3.73 3.71 32.96
C ASN A 72 3.40 2.37 33.64
N ASP A 73 3.29 1.29 32.91
CA ASP A 73 3.11 -0.06 33.44
C ASP A 73 4.30 -0.95 33.01
N SER A 74 4.41 -2.13 33.59
CA SER A 74 5.54 -3.02 33.39
C SER A 74 5.17 -4.27 32.60
N ILE A 75 6.08 -4.70 31.71
CA ILE A 75 6.01 -5.94 30.95
C ILE A 75 7.31 -6.73 31.15
N ILE A 76 7.19 -8.04 31.28
CA ILE A 76 8.34 -8.92 31.43
C ILE A 76 8.73 -9.46 30.05
N LEU A 77 9.99 -9.26 29.66
CA LEU A 77 10.59 -9.85 28.47
C LEU A 77 11.59 -10.95 28.87
N SER A 78 11.37 -12.15 28.35
CA SER A 78 12.28 -13.29 28.54
C SER A 78 13.51 -13.16 27.64
N ASN A 79 14.55 -13.97 27.90
CA ASN A 79 15.72 -14.08 27.04
C ASN A 79 15.35 -14.43 25.58
N GLU A 80 14.29 -15.23 25.40
CA GLU A 80 13.81 -15.57 24.05
C GLU A 80 13.23 -14.36 23.33
N HIS A 81 12.42 -13.55 24.01
CA HIS A 81 11.90 -12.30 23.45
C HIS A 81 13.06 -11.35 23.05
N ILE A 82 14.04 -11.18 23.94
CA ILE A 82 15.20 -10.31 23.68
C ILE A 82 15.97 -10.81 22.45
N ALA A 83 16.31 -12.10 22.38
CA ALA A 83 17.07 -12.66 21.26
C ALA A 83 16.33 -12.49 19.91
N ARG A 84 14.99 -12.67 19.90
CA ARG A 84 14.15 -12.45 18.72
C ARG A 84 14.19 -10.99 18.27
N PHE A 85 14.04 -10.05 19.21
CA PHE A 85 13.97 -8.63 18.93
C PHE A 85 15.33 -8.04 18.55
N GLU A 86 16.42 -8.54 19.14
CA GLU A 86 17.79 -8.23 18.73
C GLU A 86 18.04 -8.65 17.28
N GLU A 87 17.63 -9.85 16.88
CA GLU A 87 17.79 -10.30 15.47
C GLU A 87 16.97 -9.43 14.50
N ILE A 88 15.81 -8.93 14.91
CA ILE A 88 15.03 -7.98 14.10
C ILE A 88 15.79 -6.67 13.91
N TRP A 89 16.40 -6.13 14.96
CA TRP A 89 17.10 -4.86 14.93
C TRP A 89 18.54 -4.95 14.39
N PHE A 90 19.24 -6.00 14.77
CA PHE A 90 20.67 -6.23 14.50
C PHE A 90 20.89 -7.59 13.82
N PRO A 91 20.42 -7.78 12.59
CA PRO A 91 20.52 -9.07 11.91
C PRO A 91 21.99 -9.49 11.82
N GLN A 92 22.30 -10.68 12.34
CA GLN A 92 23.66 -11.20 12.42
C GLN A 92 24.66 -10.24 13.11
N GLY A 93 24.17 -9.40 14.02
CA GLY A 93 24.97 -8.39 14.72
C GLY A 93 25.27 -7.13 13.91
N ASP A 94 24.72 -6.97 12.70
CA ASP A 94 24.89 -5.76 11.87
C ASP A 94 24.01 -4.60 12.37
N CYS A 95 24.60 -3.48 12.70
CA CYS A 95 23.91 -2.30 13.23
C CYS A 95 23.33 -1.36 12.16
N LYS A 96 23.58 -1.59 10.87
CA LYS A 96 23.21 -0.65 9.80
C LYS A 96 21.71 -0.41 9.73
N ARG A 97 20.90 -1.49 9.88
CA ARG A 97 19.44 -1.36 9.92
C ARG A 97 18.99 -0.49 11.10
N PHE A 98 19.52 -0.77 12.27
CA PHE A 98 19.22 -0.01 13.49
C PHE A 98 19.54 1.48 13.32
N LEU A 99 20.77 1.82 12.92
CA LEU A 99 21.19 3.20 12.71
C LEU A 99 20.34 3.91 11.66
N SER A 100 19.97 3.22 10.60
CA SER A 100 19.10 3.77 9.55
C SER A 100 17.72 4.16 10.09
N VAL A 101 17.09 3.28 10.88
CA VAL A 101 15.76 3.54 11.46
C VAL A 101 15.85 4.61 12.55
N VAL A 102 16.91 4.61 13.37
CA VAL A 102 17.14 5.64 14.39
C VAL A 102 17.31 7.01 13.73
N ALA A 103 18.10 7.10 12.65
CA ALA A 103 18.26 8.37 11.92
C ALA A 103 16.90 8.91 11.43
N MET A 104 16.06 8.04 10.90
CA MET A 104 14.72 8.43 10.48
C MET A 104 13.81 8.81 11.66
N ALA A 105 13.91 8.10 12.77
CA ALA A 105 13.17 8.44 13.98
C ALA A 105 13.59 9.81 14.50
N ASP A 106 14.86 10.13 14.52
CA ASP A 106 15.38 11.42 14.97
C ASP A 106 14.84 12.60 14.15
N VAL A 107 14.67 12.42 12.84
CA VAL A 107 14.06 13.44 11.94
C VAL A 107 12.62 13.73 12.34
N TYR A 108 11.82 12.72 12.65
CA TYR A 108 10.39 12.88 12.92
C TYR A 108 10.03 13.01 14.39
N MET A 109 10.87 12.56 15.31
CA MET A 109 10.56 12.49 16.74
C MET A 109 10.18 13.84 17.37
N PRO A 110 10.82 14.98 17.03
CA PRO A 110 10.40 16.30 17.54
C PRO A 110 8.95 16.64 17.15
N LEU A 111 8.53 16.27 15.93
CA LEU A 111 7.16 16.46 15.47
C LEU A 111 6.20 15.56 16.26
N PHE A 112 6.51 14.27 16.38
CA PHE A 112 5.65 13.30 17.05
C PHE A 112 5.45 13.64 18.52
N LYS A 113 6.52 13.96 19.25
CA LYS A 113 6.46 14.34 20.67
C LYS A 113 5.60 15.57 20.88
N ARG A 114 5.88 16.65 20.15
CA ARG A 114 5.11 17.90 20.25
C ARG A 114 3.61 17.68 19.99
N LYS A 115 3.26 16.92 18.95
CA LYS A 115 1.86 16.65 18.59
C LYS A 115 1.16 15.72 19.59
N ALA A 116 1.84 14.73 20.12
CA ALA A 116 1.31 13.85 21.17
C ALA A 116 1.04 14.64 22.46
N GLU A 117 1.96 15.51 22.86
CA GLU A 117 1.83 16.42 24.01
C GLU A 117 0.63 17.37 23.86
N GLN A 118 0.44 17.98 22.69
CA GLN A 118 -0.71 18.85 22.40
C GLN A 118 -2.05 18.15 22.60
N LEU A 119 -2.12 16.84 22.44
CA LEU A 119 -3.31 16.02 22.63
C LEU A 119 -3.38 15.39 24.03
N ALA A 120 -2.43 15.67 24.91
CA ALA A 120 -2.28 15.06 26.24
C ALA A 120 -2.24 13.53 26.17
N LEU A 121 -1.49 12.98 25.20
CA LEU A 121 -1.24 11.54 25.05
C LEU A 121 0.04 11.15 25.79
N HIS A 122 0.13 9.87 26.15
CA HIS A 122 1.32 9.34 26.80
C HIS A 122 2.56 9.52 25.89
N PRO A 123 3.74 9.89 26.40
CA PRO A 123 4.96 10.11 25.59
C PRO A 123 5.37 8.90 24.74
N ASP A 124 5.06 7.68 25.17
CA ASP A 124 5.35 6.43 24.47
C ASP A 124 4.63 6.32 23.12
N VAL A 125 3.51 7.02 22.95
CA VAL A 125 2.76 7.06 21.68
C VAL A 125 3.63 7.63 20.55
N ALA A 126 4.56 8.56 20.86
CA ALA A 126 5.45 9.13 19.86
C ALA A 126 6.42 8.11 19.23
N TYR A 127 6.65 6.97 19.86
CA TYR A 127 7.49 5.89 19.33
C TYR A 127 6.73 4.88 18.45
N LEU A 128 5.39 4.92 18.41
CA LEU A 128 4.59 4.02 17.59
C LEU A 128 5.01 3.98 16.11
N PRO A 129 5.31 5.10 15.42
CA PRO A 129 5.75 5.07 14.04
C PRO A 129 7.00 4.22 13.80
N VAL A 130 7.90 4.13 14.77
CA VAL A 130 9.09 3.27 14.67
C VAL A 130 8.69 1.79 14.58
N VAL A 131 7.74 1.38 15.41
CA VAL A 131 7.24 -0.01 15.45
C VAL A 131 6.31 -0.30 14.27
N LEU A 132 5.46 0.65 13.88
CA LEU A 132 4.40 0.44 12.90
C LEU A 132 4.88 0.52 11.45
N SER A 133 5.88 1.37 11.16
CA SER A 133 6.36 1.63 9.81
C SER A 133 7.89 1.75 9.69
N GLY A 134 8.63 1.70 10.81
CA GLY A 134 10.07 2.03 10.85
C GLY A 134 10.33 3.50 10.49
N CYS A 135 9.40 4.40 10.77
CA CYS A 135 9.44 5.80 10.31
C CYS A 135 9.53 5.94 8.77
N ASN A 136 9.00 4.97 8.03
CA ASN A 136 8.97 5.02 6.58
C ASN A 136 7.72 5.76 6.09
N GLN A 137 7.91 6.99 5.60
CA GLN A 137 6.83 7.81 5.05
C GLN A 137 6.11 7.14 3.87
N ARG A 138 6.81 6.30 3.11
CA ARG A 138 6.26 5.57 1.96
C ARG A 138 5.80 4.15 2.30
N PHE A 139 5.72 3.82 3.58
CA PHE A 139 5.20 2.52 3.99
C PHE A 139 3.82 2.25 3.38
N LYS A 140 3.65 1.04 2.83
CA LYS A 140 2.39 0.52 2.28
C LYS A 140 2.21 -0.92 2.73
N GLY A 141 1.31 -1.13 3.69
CA GLY A 141 0.82 -2.44 4.09
C GLY A 141 -0.42 -2.85 3.29
N SER A 142 -1.11 -3.89 3.72
CA SER A 142 -2.33 -4.39 3.07
C SER A 142 -3.50 -3.39 3.15
N ASP A 143 -3.63 -2.67 4.26
CA ASP A 143 -4.68 -1.67 4.52
C ASP A 143 -4.12 -0.36 5.09
N ALA A 144 -2.88 -0.35 5.52
CA ALA A 144 -2.24 0.74 6.23
C ALA A 144 -1.15 1.40 5.39
N ALA A 145 -0.95 2.74 5.56
CA ALA A 145 0.11 3.46 4.85
C ALA A 145 0.67 4.63 5.67
N GLY A 146 1.87 5.07 5.27
CA GLY A 146 2.57 6.23 5.81
C GLY A 146 3.27 5.99 7.15
N LEU A 147 3.86 7.03 7.70
CA LEU A 147 4.64 7.01 8.97
C LEU A 147 3.92 6.30 10.11
N TRP A 148 2.63 6.53 10.24
CA TRP A 148 1.78 5.99 11.31
C TRP A 148 1.11 4.67 10.93
N ALA A 149 1.46 4.07 9.79
CA ALA A 149 0.78 2.90 9.24
C ALA A 149 -0.75 3.02 9.37
N MET A 150 -1.29 4.18 8.97
CA MET A 150 -2.67 4.54 9.23
C MET A 150 -3.62 3.70 8.36
N PRO A 151 -4.60 2.99 8.96
CA PRO A 151 -5.58 2.20 8.22
C PRO A 151 -6.44 3.08 7.30
N TYR A 152 -6.84 2.55 6.14
CA TYR A 152 -7.63 3.28 5.14
C TYR A 152 -8.90 3.91 5.71
N LEU A 153 -9.72 3.12 6.43
CA LEU A 153 -10.98 3.61 7.00
C LEU A 153 -10.74 4.66 8.09
N ALA A 154 -9.69 4.50 8.90
CA ALA A 154 -9.31 5.48 9.92
C ALA A 154 -8.90 6.81 9.27
N ALA A 155 -8.12 6.75 8.19
CA ALA A 155 -7.70 7.91 7.43
C ALA A 155 -8.90 8.68 6.84
N ARG A 156 -9.85 7.96 6.23
CA ARG A 156 -11.08 8.56 5.68
C ARG A 156 -11.95 9.21 6.77
N LYS A 157 -12.10 8.58 7.94
CA LYS A 157 -12.82 9.15 9.09
C LYS A 157 -12.15 10.42 9.63
N ASN A 158 -10.84 10.54 9.48
CA ASN A 158 -10.07 11.72 9.86
C ASN A 158 -9.85 12.70 8.69
N HIS A 159 -10.71 12.65 7.67
CA HIS A 159 -10.75 13.57 6.53
C HIS A 159 -9.46 13.61 5.69
N LEU A 160 -8.70 12.51 5.65
CA LEU A 160 -7.60 12.38 4.72
C LEU A 160 -8.13 12.01 3.34
N LYS A 161 -7.61 12.70 2.33
CA LYS A 161 -7.90 12.42 0.92
C LYS A 161 -7.07 11.23 0.46
N ILE A 162 -7.74 10.24 -0.13
CA ILE A 162 -7.12 9.06 -0.74
C ILE A 162 -7.87 8.78 -2.03
N ASP A 163 -7.20 9.00 -3.16
CA ASP A 163 -7.72 8.73 -4.50
C ASP A 163 -6.59 8.21 -5.42
N THR A 164 -6.81 8.23 -6.74
CA THR A 164 -5.83 7.77 -7.72
C THR A 164 -4.63 8.70 -7.89
N LEU A 165 -4.73 9.96 -7.45
CA LEU A 165 -3.69 10.97 -7.62
C LEU A 165 -2.96 11.27 -6.31
N VAL A 166 -3.67 11.14 -5.17
CA VAL A 166 -3.20 11.60 -3.87
C VAL A 166 -3.52 10.56 -2.80
N ASP A 167 -2.53 10.25 -1.95
CA ASP A 167 -2.71 9.50 -0.70
C ASP A 167 -2.13 10.31 0.46
N GLU A 168 -3.00 11.03 1.17
CA GLU A 168 -2.60 11.90 2.27
C GLU A 168 -2.04 11.14 3.49
N ARG A 169 -2.19 9.81 3.56
CA ARG A 169 -1.53 9.00 4.60
C ARG A 169 -0.01 9.05 4.52
N LEU A 170 0.52 9.37 3.34
CA LEU A 170 1.96 9.48 3.07
C LEU A 170 2.52 10.86 3.43
N GLY A 171 1.72 11.76 3.98
CA GLY A 171 2.16 13.06 4.48
C GLY A 171 2.87 12.96 5.83
N GLY A 172 3.51 14.06 6.25
CA GLY A 172 4.20 14.15 7.55
C GLY A 172 3.30 14.74 8.65
N ASP A 173 3.18 16.06 8.68
CA ASP A 173 2.58 16.82 9.78
C ASP A 173 1.06 16.54 9.94
N PHE A 174 0.27 16.80 8.91
CA PHE A 174 -1.20 16.65 8.98
C PHE A 174 -1.64 15.18 9.10
N THR A 175 -0.84 14.23 8.61
CA THR A 175 -1.09 12.79 8.81
C THR A 175 -0.81 12.41 10.25
N THR A 176 0.21 13.00 10.87
CA THR A 176 0.49 12.83 12.29
C THR A 176 -0.70 13.32 13.14
N ASP A 177 -1.27 14.48 12.82
CA ASP A 177 -2.48 14.97 13.49
C ASP A 177 -3.67 14.00 13.34
N ALA A 178 -3.90 13.48 12.16
CA ALA A 178 -4.97 12.54 11.90
C ALA A 178 -4.77 11.20 12.64
N ALA A 179 -3.55 10.70 12.65
CA ALA A 179 -3.17 9.46 13.32
C ALA A 179 -3.32 9.56 14.85
N LEU A 180 -2.85 10.66 15.43
CA LEU A 180 -2.95 10.89 16.88
C LEU A 180 -4.40 11.15 17.31
N ARG A 181 -5.21 11.83 16.51
CA ARG A 181 -6.68 11.92 16.77
C ARG A 181 -7.33 10.54 16.71
N HIS A 182 -6.93 9.69 15.77
CA HIS A 182 -7.42 8.32 15.70
C HIS A 182 -6.97 7.50 16.91
N TYR A 183 -5.71 7.63 17.33
CA TYR A 183 -5.22 6.98 18.55
C TYR A 183 -6.01 7.46 19.78
N LYS A 184 -6.23 8.77 19.93
CA LYS A 184 -7.03 9.33 21.03
C LYS A 184 -8.47 8.81 21.03
N TYR A 185 -9.05 8.59 19.86
CA TYR A 185 -10.35 7.95 19.74
C TYR A 185 -10.28 6.48 20.19
N MET A 186 -9.25 5.71 19.79
CA MET A 186 -9.04 4.36 20.30
C MET A 186 -8.89 4.34 21.82
N LEU A 187 -8.09 5.26 22.35
CA LEU A 187 -7.90 5.41 23.81
C LEU A 187 -9.23 5.66 24.54
N SER A 188 -10.09 6.51 23.97
CA SER A 188 -11.40 6.80 24.58
C SER A 188 -12.34 5.60 24.61
N ILE A 189 -12.39 4.78 23.55
CA ILE A 189 -13.21 3.57 23.53
C ILE A 189 -12.61 2.43 24.34
N GLN A 190 -11.32 2.49 24.68
CA GLN A 190 -10.62 1.56 25.55
C GLN A 190 -10.48 2.12 26.99
N GLN A 191 -11.34 3.05 27.39
CA GLN A 191 -11.44 3.59 28.75
C GLN A 191 -10.15 4.18 29.31
N GLY A 192 -9.28 4.70 28.44
CA GLY A 192 -8.01 5.30 28.80
C GLY A 192 -6.83 4.32 28.91
N ASP A 193 -7.00 3.07 28.51
CA ASP A 193 -5.94 2.06 28.52
C ASP A 193 -5.11 2.16 27.23
N ASP A 194 -3.87 2.65 27.33
CA ASP A 194 -2.95 2.82 26.21
C ASP A 194 -2.51 1.48 25.57
N TRP A 195 -2.44 0.40 26.32
CA TRP A 195 -2.09 -0.92 25.81
C TRP A 195 -3.19 -1.43 24.86
N ARG A 196 -4.44 -1.36 25.32
CA ARG A 196 -5.62 -1.70 24.52
C ARG A 196 -5.75 -0.76 23.31
N ALA A 197 -5.51 0.54 23.50
CA ALA A 197 -5.56 1.52 22.44
C ALA A 197 -4.52 1.23 21.35
N THR A 198 -3.30 0.82 21.72
CA THR A 198 -2.25 0.43 20.78
C THR A 198 -2.64 -0.79 19.94
N VAL A 199 -3.16 -1.84 20.58
CA VAL A 199 -3.67 -3.02 19.87
C VAL A 199 -4.82 -2.66 18.95
N ALA A 200 -5.80 -1.89 19.46
CA ALA A 200 -6.96 -1.46 18.68
C ALA A 200 -6.57 -0.55 17.49
N TYR A 201 -5.57 0.32 17.66
CA TYR A 201 -5.05 1.16 16.59
C TYR A 201 -4.47 0.33 15.44
N ARG A 202 -3.65 -0.69 15.76
CA ARG A 202 -2.88 -1.45 14.77
C ARG A 202 -3.68 -2.61 14.17
N LEU A 203 -4.40 -3.35 14.97
CA LEU A 203 -5.07 -4.60 14.58
C LEU A 203 -6.59 -4.46 14.52
N GLY A 204 -7.13 -3.38 15.04
CA GLY A 204 -8.56 -3.12 15.15
C GLY A 204 -9.13 -3.50 16.51
N PRO A 205 -10.23 -2.85 16.93
CA PRO A 205 -10.84 -3.10 18.25
C PRO A 205 -11.43 -4.51 18.40
N SER A 206 -11.66 -5.23 17.31
CA SER A 206 -12.14 -6.62 17.32
C SER A 206 -11.16 -7.60 17.95
N GLU A 207 -9.85 -7.33 17.93
CA GLU A 207 -8.83 -8.15 18.61
C GLU A 207 -9.01 -8.18 20.13
N LEU A 208 -9.67 -7.16 20.68
CA LEU A 208 -9.94 -7.03 22.11
C LEU A 208 -11.35 -7.51 22.51
N ALA A 209 -12.17 -7.95 21.56
CA ALA A 209 -13.58 -8.28 21.82
C ALA A 209 -13.76 -9.46 22.82
N LEU A 210 -12.78 -10.35 22.90
CA LEU A 210 -12.80 -11.50 23.80
C LEU A 210 -11.89 -11.32 25.03
N VAL A 211 -11.22 -10.18 25.14
CA VAL A 211 -10.32 -9.87 26.25
C VAL A 211 -11.11 -9.27 27.40
N ASP A 212 -11.00 -9.85 28.58
CA ASP A 212 -11.67 -9.35 29.78
C ASP A 212 -11.26 -7.89 30.05
N SER A 213 -12.26 -7.01 30.15
CA SER A 213 -12.03 -5.58 30.38
C SER A 213 -11.50 -5.25 31.78
N SER A 214 -11.62 -6.16 32.74
CA SER A 214 -11.13 -5.99 34.11
C SER A 214 -9.63 -6.31 34.29
N LEU A 215 -8.99 -6.94 33.31
CA LEU A 215 -7.57 -7.27 33.37
C LEU A 215 -6.71 -6.00 33.39
N SER A 216 -5.67 -6.00 34.21
CA SER A 216 -4.62 -4.99 34.20
C SER A 216 -3.86 -5.00 32.85
N SER A 217 -3.22 -3.89 32.52
CA SER A 217 -2.48 -3.76 31.24
C SER A 217 -1.44 -4.87 31.07
N SER A 218 -0.69 -5.23 32.11
CA SER A 218 0.29 -6.31 32.06
C SER A 218 -0.34 -7.70 31.88
N ALA A 219 -1.50 -7.96 32.50
CA ALA A 219 -2.22 -9.23 32.40
C ALA A 219 -2.89 -9.41 31.01
N ILE A 220 -3.20 -8.32 30.31
CA ILE A 220 -3.74 -8.35 28.93
C ILE A 220 -2.80 -9.11 28.00
N VAL A 221 -1.49 -8.88 28.08
CA VAL A 221 -0.50 -9.44 27.15
C VAL A 221 -0.59 -10.97 27.09
N GLU A 222 -0.88 -11.61 28.20
CA GLU A 222 -1.01 -13.08 28.27
C GLU A 222 -2.36 -13.61 27.75
N SER A 223 -3.37 -12.73 27.65
CA SER A 223 -4.70 -13.05 27.13
C SER A 223 -4.89 -12.68 25.64
N LEU A 224 -3.95 -11.92 25.06
CA LEU A 224 -3.97 -11.54 23.65
C LEU A 224 -3.48 -12.67 22.74
N GLY A 225 -3.92 -12.64 21.48
CA GLY A 225 -3.30 -13.44 20.44
C GLY A 225 -1.82 -13.09 20.23
N SER A 226 -1.04 -14.03 19.70
CA SER A 226 0.42 -13.90 19.56
C SER A 226 0.88 -12.60 18.90
N ASP A 227 0.22 -12.19 17.81
CA ASP A 227 0.61 -10.98 17.04
C ASP A 227 0.37 -9.70 17.87
N ALA A 228 -0.68 -9.64 18.68
CA ALA A 228 -0.99 -8.51 19.55
C ALA A 228 -0.05 -8.45 20.77
N ALA A 229 0.21 -9.58 21.39
CA ALA A 229 1.15 -9.69 22.49
C ALA A 229 2.59 -9.32 22.04
N ASP A 230 3.03 -9.84 20.90
CA ASP A 230 4.35 -9.53 20.35
C ASP A 230 4.47 -8.05 19.93
N LEU A 231 3.39 -7.43 19.47
CA LEU A 231 3.37 -5.98 19.18
C LEU A 231 3.73 -5.15 20.43
N LEU A 232 3.07 -5.43 21.56
CA LEU A 232 3.30 -4.72 22.81
C LEU A 232 4.70 -5.00 23.38
N ARG A 233 5.13 -6.27 23.36
CA ARG A 233 6.47 -6.67 23.79
C ARG A 233 7.56 -6.00 22.94
N PHE A 234 7.40 -6.00 21.62
CA PHE A 234 8.34 -5.37 20.71
C PHE A 234 8.36 -3.85 20.85
N GLN A 235 7.21 -3.22 21.12
CA GLN A 235 7.15 -1.78 21.42
C GLN A 235 7.89 -1.46 22.73
N ALA A 236 7.67 -2.23 23.79
CA ALA A 236 8.37 -2.02 25.05
C ALA A 236 9.88 -2.16 24.88
N TYR A 237 10.35 -3.20 24.18
CA TYR A 237 11.75 -3.37 23.85
C TYR A 237 12.30 -2.19 23.06
N THR A 238 11.62 -1.81 21.97
CA THR A 238 12.03 -0.72 21.06
C THR A 238 12.11 0.62 21.79
N ASN A 239 11.09 0.97 22.59
CA ASN A 239 11.08 2.22 23.35
C ASN A 239 12.26 2.29 24.34
N ASN A 240 12.55 1.19 25.03
CA ASN A 240 13.68 1.14 25.96
C ASN A 240 15.02 1.17 25.22
N LEU A 241 15.15 0.44 24.10
CA LEU A 241 16.34 0.50 23.24
C LEU A 241 16.62 1.92 22.76
N LEU A 242 15.63 2.62 22.20
CA LEU A 242 15.78 3.98 21.70
C LEU A 242 16.11 5.01 22.80
N ARG A 243 15.57 4.80 24.02
CA ARG A 243 15.91 5.64 25.16
C ARG A 243 17.33 5.40 25.68
N SER A 244 17.81 4.13 25.65
CA SER A 244 19.16 3.77 26.12
C SER A 244 20.23 4.22 25.15
N VAL A 245 19.89 4.24 23.86
CA VAL A 245 20.75 4.73 22.77
C VAL A 245 20.43 6.22 22.56
N HIS A 246 20.54 7.06 23.58
CA HIS A 246 20.56 8.51 23.38
C HIS A 246 21.69 8.81 22.40
N VAL A 247 21.33 8.77 21.13
CA VAL A 247 22.20 9.27 20.08
C VAL A 247 22.26 10.76 20.33
N GLU A 248 23.35 11.20 20.90
CA GLU A 248 23.66 12.61 21.02
C GLU A 248 23.28 13.26 19.70
N ASN A 249 22.46 14.26 19.72
CA ASN A 249 21.88 15.10 18.65
C ASN A 249 22.78 15.38 17.42
N GLN A 250 23.52 14.38 16.94
CA GLN A 250 24.43 14.51 15.80
C GLN A 250 23.68 14.67 14.45
N LEU A 251 22.39 14.36 14.44
CA LEU A 251 21.54 14.52 13.25
C LEU A 251 20.65 15.76 13.30
N SER A 252 20.67 16.56 14.37
CA SER A 252 19.88 17.81 14.47
C SER A 252 20.20 18.77 13.32
N ASN A 253 21.40 18.73 12.75
CA ASN A 253 21.81 19.53 11.60
C ASN A 253 21.40 18.92 10.25
N CYS A 254 20.86 17.69 10.21
CA CYS A 254 20.41 17.08 8.97
C CYS A 254 19.10 17.70 8.45
N PHE A 255 18.40 18.51 9.24
CA PHE A 255 17.29 19.33 8.74
C PHE A 255 17.72 20.35 7.67
N ASP A 256 18.99 20.74 7.61
CA ASP A 256 19.51 21.60 6.55
C ASP A 256 19.44 20.92 5.19
N ILE A 257 19.45 19.56 5.15
CA ILE A 257 19.24 18.80 3.91
C ILE A 257 17.80 18.92 3.43
N LEU A 258 16.84 18.96 4.36
CA LEU A 258 15.42 19.14 4.06
C LEU A 258 15.07 20.61 3.81
N GLY A 259 15.94 21.56 4.19
CA GLY A 259 15.77 22.98 4.01
C GLY A 259 15.88 23.49 2.58
N HIS A 260 16.38 22.67 1.66
CA HIS A 260 16.60 23.03 0.25
C HIS A 260 15.39 22.76 -0.66
N PHE A 261 14.19 22.65 -0.11
CA PHE A 261 12.97 22.43 -0.86
C PHE A 261 11.98 23.58 -0.69
N GLN A 262 11.46 24.10 -1.77
CA GLN A 262 10.44 25.13 -1.77
C GLN A 262 9.10 24.64 -2.33
N PRO A 263 7.98 25.09 -1.75
CA PRO A 263 6.67 24.79 -2.27
C PRO A 263 6.42 25.52 -3.60
N VAL A 264 5.84 24.81 -4.57
CA VAL A 264 5.42 25.39 -5.84
C VAL A 264 3.92 25.18 -6.06
N VAL A 265 3.29 26.12 -6.76
CA VAL A 265 1.87 26.04 -7.10
C VAL A 265 1.69 25.32 -8.44
N ILE A 266 0.86 24.29 -8.44
CA ILE A 266 0.48 23.58 -9.66
C ILE A 266 -0.78 24.24 -10.24
N GLU A 267 -0.60 25.05 -11.29
CA GLU A 267 -1.66 25.83 -11.95
C GLU A 267 -2.38 25.08 -13.05
N LYS A 268 -1.74 24.08 -13.62
CA LYS A 268 -2.27 23.22 -14.71
C LYS A 268 -2.02 21.76 -14.35
N THR A 269 -2.82 20.85 -14.89
CA THR A 269 -2.55 19.42 -14.77
C THR A 269 -1.21 19.09 -15.42
N LEU A 270 -0.25 18.61 -14.62
CA LEU A 270 1.10 18.27 -15.05
C LEU A 270 1.37 16.79 -14.80
N ARG A 271 2.05 16.13 -15.74
CA ARG A 271 2.61 14.80 -15.50
C ARG A 271 3.91 14.94 -14.72
N ILE A 272 4.10 14.10 -13.68
CA ILE A 272 5.37 14.06 -12.93
C ILE A 272 6.53 13.71 -13.85
N GLN A 273 6.32 12.78 -14.79
CA GLN A 273 7.30 12.41 -15.81
C GLN A 273 7.68 13.60 -16.72
N ALA A 274 6.71 14.45 -17.08
CA ALA A 274 6.98 15.67 -17.85
C ALA A 274 7.86 16.65 -17.05
N MET A 275 7.56 16.81 -15.76
CA MET A 275 8.40 17.64 -14.89
C MET A 275 9.83 17.10 -14.80
N ALA A 276 10.00 15.81 -14.60
CA ALA A 276 11.32 15.17 -14.54
C ALA A 276 12.11 15.40 -15.83
N ALA A 277 11.49 15.14 -17.00
CA ALA A 277 12.14 15.27 -18.30
C ALA A 277 12.52 16.71 -18.64
N VAL A 278 11.58 17.67 -18.49
CA VAL A 278 11.80 19.07 -18.88
C VAL A 278 12.72 19.80 -17.91
N LEU A 279 12.63 19.47 -16.61
CA LEU A 279 13.48 20.05 -15.58
C LEU A 279 14.84 19.35 -15.46
N ALA A 280 15.07 18.27 -16.20
CA ALA A 280 16.27 17.43 -16.11
C ALA A 280 16.56 17.01 -14.65
N VAL A 281 15.53 16.45 -13.99
CA VAL A 281 15.58 15.95 -12.60
C VAL A 281 15.17 14.48 -12.61
N ASP A 282 15.74 13.67 -11.72
CA ASP A 282 15.31 12.30 -11.56
C ASP A 282 13.84 12.21 -11.09
N GLU A 283 13.01 11.45 -11.79
CA GLU A 283 11.60 11.25 -11.43
C GLU A 283 11.45 10.59 -10.04
N ALA A 284 12.32 9.64 -9.70
CA ALA A 284 12.29 9.00 -8.40
C ALA A 284 12.56 10.01 -7.28
N ARG A 285 13.46 10.97 -7.49
CA ARG A 285 13.76 12.05 -6.55
C ARG A 285 12.56 12.98 -6.38
N LEU A 286 11.88 13.38 -7.46
CA LEU A 286 10.64 14.17 -7.38
C LEU A 286 9.53 13.43 -6.61
N ARG A 287 9.35 12.15 -6.87
CA ARG A 287 8.36 11.33 -6.16
C ARG A 287 8.71 11.11 -4.69
N ASN A 288 9.99 10.97 -4.38
CA ASN A 288 10.45 10.73 -3.01
C ASN A 288 10.28 11.96 -2.13
N SER A 289 10.55 13.15 -2.66
CA SER A 289 10.31 14.41 -1.96
C SER A 289 8.82 14.80 -1.88
N ASN A 290 7.97 14.16 -2.69
CA ASN A 290 6.53 14.42 -2.78
C ASN A 290 5.68 13.15 -2.62
N PRO A 291 5.83 12.35 -1.57
CA PRO A 291 5.26 11.01 -1.46
C PRO A 291 3.73 10.97 -1.47
N VAL A 292 3.07 12.06 -1.10
CA VAL A 292 1.61 12.19 -1.12
C VAL A 292 1.03 12.08 -2.52
N TYR A 293 1.79 12.50 -3.55
CA TYR A 293 1.36 12.46 -4.94
C TYR A 293 1.68 11.10 -5.56
N THR A 294 0.72 10.20 -5.53
CA THR A 294 0.89 8.79 -5.94
C THR A 294 0.54 8.53 -7.40
N GLY A 295 -0.20 9.43 -8.05
CA GLY A 295 -0.62 9.32 -9.44
C GLY A 295 0.45 9.73 -10.45
N GLU A 296 0.09 9.62 -11.72
CA GLU A 296 0.91 10.13 -12.83
C GLU A 296 0.80 11.64 -12.96
N TYR A 297 -0.35 12.20 -12.56
CA TYR A 297 -0.69 13.60 -12.72
C TYR A 297 -0.75 14.31 -11.37
N LEU A 298 -0.30 15.55 -11.38
CA LEU A 298 -0.45 16.47 -10.25
C LEU A 298 -1.80 17.18 -10.37
N PRO A 299 -2.65 17.12 -9.33
CA PRO A 299 -3.96 17.76 -9.34
C PRO A 299 -3.83 19.29 -9.25
N VAL A 300 -4.56 19.99 -10.10
CA VAL A 300 -4.63 21.46 -10.09
C VAL A 300 -5.26 21.96 -8.80
N GLY A 301 -4.68 23.01 -8.22
CA GLY A 301 -5.27 23.70 -7.07
C GLY A 301 -5.29 22.91 -5.77
N TYR A 302 -4.70 21.72 -5.73
CA TYR A 302 -4.56 20.97 -4.48
C TYR A 302 -3.48 21.64 -3.62
N ARG A 303 -3.91 22.29 -2.54
CA ARG A 303 -3.04 23.13 -1.69
C ARG A 303 -2.82 22.57 -0.27
N LYS A 304 -3.52 21.54 0.13
CA LYS A 304 -3.40 20.97 1.47
C LYS A 304 -2.00 20.44 1.75
N VAL A 305 -1.39 19.82 0.73
CA VAL A 305 0.03 19.44 0.76
C VAL A 305 0.69 20.10 -0.44
N PRO A 306 1.57 21.07 -0.25
CA PRO A 306 2.25 21.71 -1.35
C PRO A 306 3.17 20.71 -2.05
N PHE A 307 3.23 20.78 -3.38
CA PHE A 307 4.27 20.10 -4.14
C PHE A 307 5.58 20.85 -3.93
N VAL A 308 6.65 20.15 -3.61
CA VAL A 308 7.94 20.77 -3.32
C VAL A 308 8.97 20.44 -4.40
N LEU A 309 9.80 21.41 -4.72
CA LEU A 309 10.97 21.28 -5.59
C LEU A 309 12.21 21.76 -4.86
N GLU A 310 13.37 21.23 -5.22
CA GLU A 310 14.64 21.74 -4.76
C GLU A 310 14.82 23.20 -5.19
N ASP A 311 15.42 24.03 -4.35
CA ASP A 311 15.66 25.45 -4.61
C ASP A 311 16.31 25.70 -5.96
N THR A 312 17.29 24.88 -6.33
CA THR A 312 18.01 24.93 -7.62
C THR A 312 17.12 24.67 -8.84
N VAL A 313 15.93 24.06 -8.65
CA VAL A 313 15.00 23.68 -9.70
C VAL A 313 13.84 24.67 -9.85
N VAL A 314 13.50 25.42 -8.80
CA VAL A 314 12.32 26.31 -8.75
C VAL A 314 12.34 27.36 -9.84
N ALA A 315 13.47 28.03 -10.08
CA ALA A 315 13.59 29.02 -11.15
C ALA A 315 13.34 28.41 -12.52
N ARG A 316 13.85 27.21 -12.78
CA ARG A 316 13.67 26.42 -14.00
C ARG A 316 12.20 26.02 -14.20
N TYR A 317 11.54 25.57 -13.12
CA TYR A 317 10.12 25.28 -13.14
C TYR A 317 9.30 26.50 -13.53
N THR A 318 9.56 27.66 -12.91
CA THR A 318 8.84 28.90 -13.20
C THR A 318 8.98 29.32 -14.68
N ALA A 319 10.16 29.17 -15.25
CA ALA A 319 10.43 29.50 -16.66
C ALA A 319 9.82 28.50 -17.64
N LEU A 320 9.73 27.21 -17.28
CA LEU A 320 9.40 26.13 -18.21
C LEU A 320 8.02 25.49 -17.96
N LYS A 321 7.19 26.01 -17.03
CA LYS A 321 5.88 25.44 -16.68
C LYS A 321 4.97 25.16 -17.87
N ASP A 322 4.97 26.05 -18.89
CA ASP A 322 4.17 25.85 -20.11
C ASP A 322 4.75 24.77 -21.04
N SER A 323 6.06 24.61 -21.05
CA SER A 323 6.73 23.52 -21.78
C SER A 323 6.45 22.17 -21.14
N ILE A 324 6.43 22.12 -19.80
CA ILE A 324 6.05 20.92 -19.04
C ILE A 324 4.60 20.51 -19.36
N ALA A 325 3.67 21.47 -19.40
CA ALA A 325 2.26 21.21 -19.70
C ALA A 325 2.04 20.69 -21.13
N ARG A 326 2.88 21.09 -22.08
CA ARG A 326 2.82 20.66 -23.50
C ARG A 326 3.65 19.39 -23.78
N TRP A 327 4.43 18.93 -22.82
CA TRP A 327 5.33 17.79 -23.04
C TRP A 327 4.54 16.50 -23.33
N GLN A 328 4.96 15.78 -24.34
CA GLN A 328 4.45 14.45 -24.67
C GLN A 328 5.60 13.45 -24.54
N PRO A 329 5.36 12.28 -23.93
CA PRO A 329 6.37 11.24 -23.88
C PRO A 329 6.73 10.81 -25.30
N ILE A 330 8.02 10.59 -25.56
CA ILE A 330 8.46 9.90 -26.77
C ILE A 330 7.88 8.49 -26.66
N GLN A 331 6.82 8.24 -27.43
CA GLN A 331 6.23 6.91 -27.47
C GLN A 331 7.25 5.97 -28.10
N PRO A 332 7.71 4.93 -27.41
CA PRO A 332 8.49 3.91 -28.07
C PRO A 332 7.62 3.34 -29.19
N LYS A 333 8.15 3.26 -30.41
CA LYS A 333 7.49 2.53 -31.48
C LYS A 333 7.35 1.07 -31.04
N ILE A 334 6.16 0.69 -30.59
CA ILE A 334 5.89 -0.68 -30.17
C ILE A 334 5.75 -1.48 -31.46
N GLU A 335 6.82 -2.18 -31.85
CA GLU A 335 6.76 -3.22 -32.87
C GLU A 335 5.95 -4.38 -32.32
N THR A 336 4.64 -4.34 -32.52
CA THR A 336 3.80 -5.50 -32.20
C THR A 336 3.86 -6.50 -33.34
N THR A 337 4.13 -7.76 -33.00
CA THR A 337 4.08 -8.85 -33.97
C THR A 337 2.65 -9.37 -34.03
N GLU A 338 1.89 -9.02 -35.05
CA GLU A 338 0.57 -9.59 -35.29
C GLU A 338 0.67 -10.82 -36.18
N LEU A 339 -0.25 -11.77 -35.97
CA LEU A 339 -0.39 -12.93 -36.82
C LEU A 339 -1.38 -12.61 -37.96
N GLU A 340 -0.83 -12.34 -39.13
CA GLU A 340 -1.65 -12.16 -40.33
C GLU A 340 -1.98 -13.51 -40.94
N THR A 341 -3.24 -13.73 -41.28
CA THR A 341 -3.70 -14.90 -41.99
C THR A 341 -3.71 -14.66 -43.48
N TYR A 342 -3.18 -15.57 -44.26
CA TYR A 342 -3.20 -15.53 -45.73
C TYR A 342 -3.54 -16.89 -46.30
N TRP A 343 -4.06 -16.92 -47.56
CA TRP A 343 -4.50 -18.11 -48.22
C TRP A 343 -3.45 -18.60 -49.21
N VAL A 344 -3.09 -19.92 -49.09
CA VAL A 344 -2.24 -20.61 -50.06
C VAL A 344 -3.13 -21.49 -50.90
N GLN A 345 -2.93 -21.50 -52.21
CA GLN A 345 -3.55 -22.46 -53.12
C GLN A 345 -2.62 -23.65 -53.31
N HIS A 346 -3.07 -24.84 -52.99
CA HIS A 346 -2.32 -26.06 -53.19
C HIS A 346 -3.01 -26.91 -54.29
N ARG A 347 -2.27 -27.21 -55.36
CA ARG A 347 -2.75 -28.11 -56.41
C ARG A 347 -2.37 -29.56 -56.07
N VAL A 348 -3.36 -30.42 -55.91
CA VAL A 348 -3.18 -31.83 -55.53
C VAL A 348 -2.36 -32.59 -56.57
N GLY A 349 -1.24 -33.17 -56.15
CA GLY A 349 -0.33 -33.97 -57.00
C GLY A 349 -0.78 -35.44 -57.12
N LYS A 350 -0.01 -36.20 -57.90
CA LYS A 350 -0.23 -37.64 -58.03
C LYS A 350 0.05 -38.37 -56.70
N GLY A 351 -0.93 -39.05 -56.17
CA GLY A 351 -0.77 -39.86 -54.95
C GLY A 351 -0.79 -39.06 -53.64
N GLU A 352 -1.10 -37.76 -53.68
CA GLU A 352 -1.28 -36.97 -52.47
C GLU A 352 -2.62 -37.29 -51.81
N THR A 353 -2.61 -37.32 -50.48
CA THR A 353 -3.79 -37.50 -49.64
C THR A 353 -4.03 -36.25 -48.81
N LEU A 354 -5.29 -36.03 -48.38
CA LEU A 354 -5.65 -34.93 -47.50
C LEU A 354 -4.77 -34.86 -46.23
N GLY A 355 -4.42 -36.03 -45.67
CA GLY A 355 -3.55 -36.12 -44.51
C GLY A 355 -2.13 -35.64 -44.78
N ARG A 356 -1.53 -35.98 -45.95
CA ARG A 356 -0.21 -35.50 -46.36
C ARG A 356 -0.21 -34.00 -46.61
N ILE A 357 -1.26 -33.47 -47.23
CA ILE A 357 -1.40 -32.03 -47.50
C ILE A 357 -1.58 -31.29 -46.18
N ALA A 358 -2.42 -31.75 -45.28
CA ALA A 358 -2.61 -31.18 -43.95
C ALA A 358 -1.29 -31.14 -43.13
N GLY A 359 -0.54 -32.26 -43.16
CA GLY A 359 0.78 -32.34 -42.53
C GLY A 359 1.80 -31.36 -43.13
N LYS A 360 1.83 -31.22 -44.47
CA LYS A 360 2.73 -30.27 -45.16
C LYS A 360 2.53 -28.81 -44.75
N TYR A 361 1.29 -28.43 -44.46
CA TYR A 361 0.94 -27.06 -44.08
C TYR A 361 0.70 -26.89 -42.57
N HIS A 362 0.99 -27.91 -41.76
CA HIS A 362 0.81 -27.92 -40.31
C HIS A 362 -0.61 -27.55 -39.86
N VAL A 363 -1.62 -28.06 -40.59
CA VAL A 363 -3.04 -27.88 -40.31
C VAL A 363 -3.74 -29.23 -40.16
N THR A 364 -4.93 -29.24 -39.60
CA THR A 364 -5.72 -30.48 -39.47
C THR A 364 -6.49 -30.79 -40.73
N ILE A 365 -6.78 -32.09 -40.97
CA ILE A 365 -7.64 -32.57 -42.09
C ILE A 365 -9.00 -31.86 -42.01
N ALA A 366 -9.56 -31.73 -40.81
CA ALA A 366 -10.84 -31.05 -40.57
C ALA A 366 -10.85 -29.59 -41.07
N GLN A 367 -9.75 -28.85 -40.81
CA GLN A 367 -9.59 -27.48 -41.29
C GLN A 367 -9.54 -27.43 -42.82
N VAL A 368 -8.72 -28.29 -43.46
CA VAL A 368 -8.66 -28.32 -44.93
C VAL A 368 -10.03 -28.66 -45.55
N LYS A 369 -10.76 -29.57 -44.95
CA LYS A 369 -12.14 -29.90 -45.40
C LYS A 369 -13.09 -28.73 -45.26
N SER A 370 -13.06 -28.08 -44.10
CA SER A 370 -13.91 -26.90 -43.81
C SER A 370 -13.68 -25.75 -44.81
N TRP A 371 -12.41 -25.39 -45.04
CA TRP A 371 -12.06 -24.32 -45.97
C TRP A 371 -12.42 -24.59 -47.42
N ASN A 372 -12.44 -25.88 -47.81
CA ASN A 372 -12.71 -26.30 -49.17
C ASN A 372 -14.10 -26.95 -49.35
N LYS A 373 -14.96 -26.91 -48.35
CA LYS A 373 -16.32 -27.49 -48.35
C LYS A 373 -16.34 -28.97 -48.74
N LEU A 374 -15.32 -29.74 -48.32
CA LEU A 374 -15.22 -31.15 -48.63
C LEU A 374 -16.07 -32.02 -47.66
N ARG A 375 -16.95 -32.83 -48.19
CA ARG A 375 -17.80 -33.72 -47.36
C ARG A 375 -17.06 -34.99 -46.88
N ASN A 376 -16.05 -35.44 -47.65
CA ASN A 376 -15.24 -36.64 -47.35
C ASN A 376 -13.76 -36.37 -47.65
N ASP A 377 -12.88 -37.33 -47.42
CA ASP A 377 -11.44 -37.19 -47.60
C ASP A 377 -10.97 -37.44 -49.02
N LYS A 378 -11.90 -37.69 -49.98
CA LYS A 378 -11.57 -37.98 -51.38
C LYS A 378 -11.24 -36.67 -52.11
N ILE A 379 -10.01 -36.60 -52.61
CA ILE A 379 -9.51 -35.50 -53.45
C ILE A 379 -9.03 -36.03 -54.78
N ARG A 380 -9.01 -35.20 -55.82
CA ARG A 380 -8.61 -35.61 -57.18
C ARG A 380 -7.30 -34.91 -57.55
N ARG A 381 -6.46 -35.60 -58.32
CA ARG A 381 -5.26 -35.00 -58.93
C ARG A 381 -5.65 -33.74 -59.72
N GLY A 382 -4.92 -32.66 -59.54
CA GLY A 382 -5.19 -31.37 -60.17
C GLY A 382 -6.21 -30.50 -59.45
N GLN A 383 -6.92 -30.98 -58.44
CA GLN A 383 -7.82 -30.21 -57.60
C GLN A 383 -7.05 -29.13 -56.84
N VAL A 384 -7.59 -27.91 -56.81
CA VAL A 384 -6.98 -26.80 -56.08
C VAL A 384 -7.65 -26.69 -54.70
N LEU A 385 -6.85 -26.75 -53.63
CA LEU A 385 -7.30 -26.59 -52.27
C LEU A 385 -6.81 -25.26 -51.72
N LYS A 386 -7.69 -24.53 -51.03
CA LYS A 386 -7.35 -23.32 -50.28
C LYS A 386 -6.94 -23.71 -48.86
N ILE A 387 -5.79 -23.20 -48.40
CA ILE A 387 -5.23 -23.52 -47.08
C ILE A 387 -4.85 -22.22 -46.42
N GLU A 388 -5.42 -22.00 -45.24
CA GLU A 388 -5.08 -20.82 -44.43
C GLU A 388 -3.72 -21.05 -43.77
N GLN A 389 -2.85 -20.03 -43.88
CA GLN A 389 -1.55 -19.97 -43.24
C GLN A 389 -1.44 -18.69 -42.41
N ARG A 390 -0.60 -18.73 -41.42
CA ARG A 390 -0.35 -17.58 -40.56
C ARG A 390 1.12 -17.16 -40.65
N ARG A 391 1.37 -15.90 -40.82
CA ARG A 391 2.72 -15.33 -40.75
C ARG A 391 2.76 -14.24 -39.70
N LYS A 392 3.90 -14.10 -39.05
CA LYS A 392 4.18 -12.99 -38.14
C LYS A 392 4.51 -11.76 -39.00
N VAL A 393 3.73 -10.69 -38.83
CA VAL A 393 3.97 -9.41 -39.47
C VAL A 393 4.25 -8.40 -38.38
N LYS A 394 5.32 -7.63 -38.52
CA LYS A 394 5.59 -6.50 -37.65
C LYS A 394 4.63 -5.38 -38.04
N VAL A 395 3.81 -4.95 -37.07
CA VAL A 395 2.88 -3.82 -37.26
C VAL A 395 3.29 -2.72 -36.30
N GLU A 396 3.54 -1.52 -36.86
CA GLU A 396 3.72 -0.31 -36.07
C GLU A 396 2.33 0.17 -35.64
N LYS A 397 1.97 0.01 -34.34
CA LYS A 397 0.79 0.65 -33.77
C LYS A 397 1.19 1.93 -33.06
N GLN A 398 0.60 3.03 -33.45
CA GLN A 398 0.52 4.22 -32.64
C GLN A 398 -0.72 4.08 -31.74
N GLU A 399 -0.56 4.18 -30.41
CA GLU A 399 -1.73 4.29 -29.54
C GLU A 399 -2.45 5.62 -29.86
N PRO A 400 -3.81 5.62 -29.82
CA PRO A 400 -4.56 6.84 -30.04
C PRO A 400 -4.17 7.90 -29.01
N VAL A 401 -3.81 9.07 -29.48
CA VAL A 401 -3.64 10.26 -28.64
C VAL A 401 -4.97 10.51 -27.96
N ILE A 402 -5.02 10.38 -26.62
CA ILE A 402 -6.19 10.80 -25.85
C ILE A 402 -6.20 12.32 -25.91
N GLU A 403 -7.00 12.87 -26.83
CA GLU A 403 -7.35 14.29 -26.81
C GLU A 403 -8.11 14.56 -25.51
N ASN A 404 -7.47 15.30 -24.62
CA ASN A 404 -8.15 15.83 -23.44
C ASN A 404 -9.17 16.88 -23.93
N HIS A 405 -10.43 16.49 -24.02
CA HIS A 405 -11.50 17.46 -24.05
C HIS A 405 -11.51 18.16 -22.69
N ASP A 406 -11.16 19.43 -22.69
CA ASP A 406 -11.39 20.37 -21.61
C ASP A 406 -12.91 20.58 -21.48
N ASP A 407 -13.59 19.65 -20.82
CA ASP A 407 -14.93 19.93 -20.31
C ASP A 407 -14.78 20.77 -19.05
N ALA A 408 -14.78 22.08 -19.27
CA ALA A 408 -14.94 23.07 -18.22
C ALA A 408 -16.31 22.91 -17.57
N HIS A 409 -16.41 22.12 -16.53
CA HIS A 409 -17.51 22.25 -15.59
C HIS A 409 -17.33 23.54 -14.79
N VAL A 410 -18.01 24.58 -15.23
CA VAL A 410 -18.26 25.80 -14.46
C VAL A 410 -19.12 25.42 -13.26
N GLU A 411 -18.50 25.29 -12.10
CA GLU A 411 -19.22 25.28 -10.82
C GLU A 411 -19.62 26.71 -10.49
N THR A 412 -20.91 26.96 -10.47
CA THR A 412 -21.50 28.18 -9.93
C THR A 412 -21.19 28.29 -8.43
N PRO A 413 -20.83 29.50 -7.94
CA PRO A 413 -20.53 29.67 -6.52
C PRO A 413 -21.81 29.57 -5.69
N ILE A 414 -21.83 28.64 -4.74
CA ILE A 414 -22.84 28.59 -3.68
C ILE A 414 -22.48 29.64 -2.64
N ASP A 415 -23.42 30.55 -2.49
CA ASP A 415 -23.40 31.69 -1.59
C ASP A 415 -23.19 31.29 -0.12
N SER A 416 -22.38 32.08 0.55
CA SER A 416 -22.08 32.00 1.97
C SER A 416 -23.32 32.32 2.81
N LEU A 417 -23.86 31.33 3.50
CA LEU A 417 -24.76 31.54 4.63
C LEU A 417 -24.09 31.09 5.92
N ALA A 418 -23.80 32.09 6.74
CA ALA A 418 -23.34 31.94 8.12
C ALA A 418 -24.40 31.19 8.95
N VAL A 419 -23.99 30.10 9.61
CA VAL A 419 -24.82 29.43 10.61
C VAL A 419 -24.23 29.70 11.99
N GLN A 420 -25.01 30.40 12.79
CA GLN A 420 -24.80 30.56 14.23
C GLN A 420 -25.11 29.24 14.97
N PRO A 421 -24.53 29.00 16.15
CA PRO A 421 -24.76 27.77 16.90
C PRO A 421 -26.05 27.89 17.73
N ASP A 422 -27.04 27.07 17.46
CA ASP A 422 -28.22 26.91 18.31
C ASP A 422 -28.15 25.65 19.17
N THR A 423 -28.17 25.87 20.45
CA THR A 423 -28.35 24.90 21.53
C THR A 423 -29.82 24.47 21.60
N LEU A 424 -30.16 23.23 21.33
CA LEU A 424 -31.45 22.63 21.78
C LEU A 424 -31.35 21.13 22.07
N ALA A 425 -31.96 20.76 23.19
CA ALA A 425 -32.08 19.46 23.80
C ALA A 425 -32.97 18.45 22.99
N PRO A 426 -32.88 17.14 23.27
CA PRO A 426 -33.55 16.12 22.46
C PRO A 426 -35.07 16.02 22.73
N ARG A 427 -35.84 15.95 21.67
CA ARG A 427 -37.28 15.61 21.71
C ARG A 427 -37.51 14.15 21.27
N PRO A 428 -38.54 13.47 21.84
CA PRO A 428 -38.76 12.04 21.61
C PRO A 428 -39.45 11.75 20.27
N VAL A 429 -39.15 10.61 19.69
CA VAL A 429 -39.63 10.10 18.40
C VAL A 429 -41.01 9.44 18.61
N PRO A 430 -42.00 9.69 17.75
CA PRO A 430 -43.23 8.93 17.74
C PRO A 430 -43.09 7.61 16.97
N VAL A 431 -43.63 6.55 17.54
CA VAL A 431 -43.77 5.23 16.93
C VAL A 431 -44.90 5.25 15.91
N ALA A 432 -44.68 4.81 14.70
CA ALA A 432 -45.67 4.60 13.66
C ALA A 432 -45.80 3.12 13.26
N PRO A 433 -46.97 2.64 12.80
CA PRO A 433 -47.41 1.26 12.94
C PRO A 433 -46.94 0.34 11.80
N ARG A 434 -46.88 -0.96 12.16
CA ARG A 434 -46.65 -2.11 11.29
C ARG A 434 -47.63 -2.13 10.10
N SER A 435 -47.07 -2.27 8.88
CA SER A 435 -47.82 -2.73 7.71
C SER A 435 -47.26 -4.04 7.17
N THR A 436 -48.14 -4.95 6.87
CA THR A 436 -47.99 -6.34 6.39
C THR A 436 -47.24 -6.46 5.06
N PRO A 437 -46.66 -7.63 4.74
CA PRO A 437 -45.74 -7.81 3.61
C PRO A 437 -46.50 -8.02 2.31
N GLN A 438 -46.19 -7.20 1.32
CA GLN A 438 -46.52 -7.48 -0.09
C GLN A 438 -45.40 -8.31 -0.74
N THR A 439 -45.80 -9.40 -1.33
CA THR A 439 -45.02 -10.34 -2.15
C THR A 439 -44.39 -9.62 -3.33
N SER A 440 -43.08 -9.54 -3.38
CA SER A 440 -42.31 -9.05 -4.52
C SER A 440 -41.81 -10.22 -5.40
N ARG A 441 -42.09 -10.06 -6.69
CA ARG A 441 -41.70 -10.96 -7.78
C ARG A 441 -40.20 -11.29 -7.76
N SER A 442 -39.90 -12.58 -7.81
CA SER A 442 -38.57 -13.16 -7.97
C SER A 442 -37.90 -12.67 -9.26
N SER A 443 -36.93 -11.78 -9.17
CA SER A 443 -35.97 -11.52 -10.24
C SER A 443 -34.79 -12.48 -10.12
N SER A 444 -34.47 -13.19 -11.21
CA SER A 444 -33.31 -14.07 -11.29
C SER A 444 -32.02 -13.35 -10.91
N PRO A 445 -31.11 -13.99 -10.17
CA PRO A 445 -29.87 -13.35 -9.71
C PRO A 445 -28.99 -12.96 -10.90
N LYS A 446 -28.56 -11.70 -10.96
CA LYS A 446 -27.62 -11.18 -11.95
C LYS A 446 -26.18 -11.39 -11.45
N TYR A 447 -25.32 -11.87 -12.35
CA TYR A 447 -23.88 -12.03 -12.06
C TYR A 447 -23.05 -11.10 -12.93
N TYR A 448 -21.99 -10.53 -12.36
CA TYR A 448 -21.00 -9.75 -13.07
C TYR A 448 -19.66 -10.50 -13.03
N THR A 449 -19.00 -10.67 -14.17
CA THR A 449 -17.64 -11.24 -14.23
C THR A 449 -16.63 -10.10 -14.21
N VAL A 450 -15.76 -10.11 -13.20
CA VAL A 450 -14.71 -9.11 -12.99
C VAL A 450 -13.76 -9.08 -14.18
N LYS A 451 -13.52 -7.91 -14.74
CA LYS A 451 -12.56 -7.67 -15.82
C LYS A 451 -11.23 -7.17 -15.26
N GLN A 452 -10.18 -7.23 -16.06
CA GLN A 452 -8.88 -6.65 -15.68
C GLN A 452 -9.04 -5.12 -15.48
N GLY A 453 -8.57 -4.61 -14.32
CA GLY A 453 -8.73 -3.21 -13.92
C GLY A 453 -10.04 -2.87 -13.18
N ASP A 454 -11.00 -3.82 -13.04
CA ASP A 454 -12.18 -3.58 -12.23
C ASP A 454 -11.85 -3.56 -10.72
N SER A 455 -12.51 -2.66 -10.00
CA SER A 455 -12.59 -2.65 -8.54
C SER A 455 -14.04 -2.84 -8.09
N LEU A 456 -14.28 -3.26 -6.84
CA LEU A 456 -15.64 -3.36 -6.30
C LEU A 456 -16.40 -2.04 -6.42
N TRP A 457 -15.71 -0.92 -6.25
CA TRP A 457 -16.29 0.42 -6.43
C TRP A 457 -16.74 0.66 -7.88
N SER A 458 -15.86 0.39 -8.86
CA SER A 458 -16.19 0.56 -10.28
C SER A 458 -17.34 -0.33 -10.73
N ILE A 459 -17.44 -1.54 -10.15
CA ILE A 459 -18.54 -2.48 -10.41
C ILE A 459 -19.83 -2.00 -9.75
N ALA A 460 -19.78 -1.57 -8.47
CA ALA A 460 -20.93 -1.04 -7.75
C ALA A 460 -21.58 0.16 -8.47
N LYS A 461 -20.76 1.05 -9.00
CA LYS A 461 -21.22 2.24 -9.74
C LYS A 461 -22.02 1.89 -11.03
N LYS A 462 -21.82 0.70 -11.60
CA LYS A 462 -22.59 0.22 -12.77
C LYS A 462 -24.02 -0.19 -12.41
N TYR A 463 -24.36 -0.30 -11.11
CA TYR A 463 -25.65 -0.79 -10.63
C TYR A 463 -26.26 0.21 -9.64
N LYS A 464 -27.36 0.84 -10.02
CA LYS A 464 -28.02 1.88 -9.21
C LYS A 464 -28.42 1.35 -7.82
N GLY A 465 -27.97 2.03 -6.76
CA GLY A 465 -28.27 1.68 -5.36
C GLY A 465 -27.41 0.56 -4.77
N VAL A 466 -26.40 0.06 -5.49
CA VAL A 466 -25.45 -0.94 -5.00
C VAL A 466 -24.18 -0.26 -4.52
N THR A 467 -23.68 -0.66 -3.35
CA THR A 467 -22.41 -0.19 -2.78
C THR A 467 -21.35 -1.29 -2.82
N GLU A 468 -20.08 -0.93 -2.68
CA GLU A 468 -18.99 -1.90 -2.51
C GLU A 468 -19.25 -2.88 -1.36
N HIS A 469 -19.79 -2.35 -0.26
CA HIS A 469 -20.12 -3.14 0.92
C HIS A 469 -21.23 -4.17 0.63
N ASP A 470 -22.23 -3.80 -0.17
CA ASP A 470 -23.25 -4.74 -0.62
C ASP A 470 -22.66 -5.87 -1.45
N LEU A 471 -21.73 -5.54 -2.37
CA LEU A 471 -21.03 -6.55 -3.19
C LEU A 471 -20.19 -7.49 -2.33
N MET A 472 -19.43 -6.97 -1.37
CA MET A 472 -18.65 -7.79 -0.43
C MET A 472 -19.56 -8.70 0.41
N LYS A 473 -20.64 -8.16 0.93
CA LYS A 473 -21.62 -8.89 1.77
C LYS A 473 -22.32 -10.01 0.99
N TRP A 474 -22.78 -9.74 -0.24
CA TRP A 474 -23.50 -10.72 -1.05
C TRP A 474 -22.60 -11.85 -1.55
N ASN A 475 -21.31 -11.54 -1.78
CA ASN A 475 -20.36 -12.50 -2.35
C ASN A 475 -19.41 -13.09 -1.29
N LYS A 476 -19.56 -12.72 -0.01
CA LYS A 476 -18.68 -13.17 1.09
C LYS A 476 -17.18 -13.03 0.71
N CYS A 477 -16.83 -11.93 0.04
CA CYS A 477 -15.46 -11.67 -0.42
C CYS A 477 -14.90 -10.41 0.24
N GLY A 478 -13.57 -10.33 0.35
CA GLY A 478 -12.86 -9.13 0.76
C GLY A 478 -12.78 -8.06 -0.36
N PRO A 479 -12.10 -6.94 -0.12
CA PRO A 479 -11.97 -5.85 -1.09
C PRO A 479 -11.17 -6.23 -2.35
N ASN A 480 -10.35 -7.27 -2.27
CA ASN A 480 -9.51 -7.73 -3.36
C ASN A 480 -10.26 -8.73 -4.24
N ILE A 481 -10.61 -8.34 -5.45
CA ILE A 481 -11.24 -9.19 -6.46
C ILE A 481 -10.24 -9.50 -7.58
N ARG A 482 -10.45 -10.64 -8.28
CA ARG A 482 -9.55 -11.10 -9.36
C ARG A 482 -10.29 -11.08 -10.71
N PRO A 483 -9.60 -10.75 -11.81
CA PRO A 483 -10.16 -10.93 -13.15
C PRO A 483 -10.69 -12.36 -13.35
N GLY A 484 -11.91 -12.48 -13.92
CA GLY A 484 -12.62 -13.75 -14.08
C GLY A 484 -13.50 -14.14 -12.89
N GLN A 485 -13.39 -13.51 -11.73
CA GLN A 485 -14.25 -13.76 -10.57
C GLN A 485 -15.70 -13.36 -10.89
N ARG A 486 -16.68 -14.21 -10.54
CA ARG A 486 -18.11 -13.92 -10.72
C ARG A 486 -18.68 -13.34 -9.43
N LEU A 487 -19.28 -12.16 -9.51
CA LEU A 487 -19.93 -11.49 -8.40
C LEU A 487 -21.43 -11.48 -8.58
N LEU A 488 -22.16 -11.89 -7.54
CA LEU A 488 -23.60 -11.80 -7.46
C LEU A 488 -24.01 -10.34 -7.25
N ILE A 489 -24.91 -9.84 -8.09
CA ILE A 489 -25.50 -8.51 -8.00
C ILE A 489 -26.97 -8.64 -7.66
N LYS A 490 -27.37 -8.17 -6.49
CA LYS A 490 -28.77 -8.11 -6.10
C LYS A 490 -29.29 -6.68 -6.38
N SER A 491 -30.41 -6.55 -7.08
CA SER A 491 -31.10 -5.26 -7.18
C SER A 491 -31.72 -4.92 -5.83
N LYS A 492 -31.46 -3.71 -5.33
CA LYS A 492 -32.21 -3.14 -4.21
C LYS A 492 -33.52 -2.57 -4.70
#